data_76864fc3512136e8a36ec7bc15f7c252
#
_entry.id   76864fc3512136e8a36ec7bc15f7c252
#
_cell.length_a   1.000
_cell.length_b   1.000
_cell.length_c   1.000
_cell.angle_alpha   90.00
_cell.angle_beta   90.00
_cell.angle_gamma   90.00
#
_symmetry.space_group_name_H-M   'P 1'
#
loop_
_entity.id
_entity.type
_entity.pdbx_description
1 polymer ?
#
loop_
_entity_poly.entity_id
_entity_poly.type
_entity_poly.pdbx_seq_one_letter_code
_entity_poly.pdbx_strand_id
1 'polypeptide(L)'
;MSRTFLYCRVSTSSQFTANQVQEVKAAGFDVQTGRVVEEVISGSIAASERQGFQKLLDRMETGDVLIVTKLDRLGRNAMDVRQTVEHLAGVGVRVHCLALGGVDLTSPAGKMTMQVLSAVAEFERDLLVERTQQGLIRAKAEGKKLGRPIATQTTNNVQRLKKQGLIQTQVANELGIGIATVKRHWNTTGTPEGV
;
A
#
# COMPACT_ATOMS: atom_id res chain seq x y z
N MET A 1 -26.95 20.98 -13.24
CA MET A 1 -26.12 21.70 -12.22
C MET A 1 -24.98 20.77 -11.82
N SER A 2 -23.75 21.26 -11.77
CA SER A 2 -22.59 20.50 -11.31
C SER A 2 -22.74 20.15 -9.83
N ARG A 3 -22.60 18.89 -9.48
CA ARG A 3 -22.65 18.40 -8.09
C ARG A 3 -21.22 18.27 -7.56
N THR A 4 -21.00 18.61 -6.30
CA THR A 4 -19.71 18.49 -5.64
C THR A 4 -19.73 17.35 -4.65
N PHE A 5 -18.81 16.42 -4.78
CA PHE A 5 -18.62 15.26 -3.91
C PHE A 5 -17.29 15.39 -3.16
N LEU A 6 -17.24 14.90 -1.94
CA LEU A 6 -16.04 14.78 -1.14
C LEU A 6 -15.79 13.31 -0.81
N TYR A 7 -14.59 12.83 -1.11
CA TYR A 7 -14.14 11.51 -0.70
C TYR A 7 -13.14 11.61 0.44
N CYS A 8 -13.52 11.03 1.59
CA CYS A 8 -12.71 10.94 2.80
C CYS A 8 -12.29 9.50 3.04
N ARG A 9 -10.99 9.23 2.96
CA ARG A 9 -10.42 7.95 3.38
C ARG A 9 -9.75 8.09 4.74
N VAL A 10 -10.12 7.25 5.67
CA VAL A 10 -9.51 7.20 7.01
C VAL A 10 -9.00 5.80 7.32
N SER A 11 -7.91 5.68 8.07
CA SER A 11 -7.38 4.39 8.55
C SER A 11 -8.02 3.98 9.87
N THR A 12 -8.48 4.91 10.67
CA THR A 12 -9.12 4.74 11.99
C THR A 12 -9.92 6.00 12.36
N SER A 13 -11.17 5.78 12.80
CA SER A 13 -12.10 6.69 13.50
C SER A 13 -12.59 8.00 12.85
N SER A 14 -13.83 8.36 13.22
CA SER A 14 -14.68 9.43 12.73
C SER A 14 -14.18 10.88 12.94
N GLN A 15 -13.24 11.14 13.86
CA GLN A 15 -12.73 12.48 14.11
C GLN A 15 -12.00 13.11 12.92
N PHE A 16 -11.34 12.29 12.09
CA PHE A 16 -10.60 12.80 10.94
C PHE A 16 -11.48 13.26 9.78
N THR A 17 -12.71 12.75 9.68
CA THR A 17 -13.61 13.14 8.60
C THR A 17 -14.21 14.51 8.81
N ALA A 18 -14.60 14.85 10.03
CA ALA A 18 -15.11 16.19 10.35
C ALA A 18 -14.08 17.28 10.02
N ASN A 19 -12.80 17.01 10.30
CA ASN A 19 -11.70 17.94 9.95
C ASN A 19 -11.55 18.10 8.43
N GLN A 20 -11.65 17.01 7.65
CA GLN A 20 -11.57 17.06 6.19
C GLN A 20 -12.74 17.87 5.60
N VAL A 21 -13.95 17.70 6.12
CA VAL A 21 -15.11 18.52 5.72
C VAL A 21 -14.92 19.99 6.01
N GLN A 22 -14.36 20.34 7.17
CA GLN A 22 -14.05 21.72 7.52
C GLN A 22 -12.97 22.32 6.61
N GLU A 23 -11.90 21.55 6.31
CA GLU A 23 -10.83 21.94 5.39
C GLU A 23 -11.39 22.27 3.99
N VAL A 24 -12.29 21.43 3.50
CA VAL A 24 -12.96 21.61 2.19
C VAL A 24 -13.82 22.88 2.19
N LYS A 25 -14.59 23.13 3.25
CA LYS A 25 -15.39 24.34 3.39
C LYS A 25 -14.52 25.61 3.48
N ALA A 26 -13.43 25.54 4.24
CA ALA A 26 -12.47 26.66 4.36
C ALA A 26 -11.79 26.98 3.02
N ALA A 27 -11.62 25.98 2.14
CA ALA A 27 -11.12 26.16 0.79
C ALA A 27 -12.18 26.71 -0.20
N GLY A 28 -13.38 27.03 0.25
CA GLY A 28 -14.45 27.64 -0.55
C GLY A 28 -15.34 26.64 -1.31
N PHE A 29 -15.24 25.34 -1.02
CA PHE A 29 -16.11 24.34 -1.65
C PHE A 29 -17.30 24.04 -0.74
N ASP A 30 -18.50 24.13 -1.30
CA ASP A 30 -19.72 23.71 -0.63
C ASP A 30 -20.06 22.26 -1.02
N VAL A 31 -20.09 21.37 -0.02
CA VAL A 31 -20.41 19.95 -0.20
C VAL A 31 -21.60 19.60 0.69
N GLN A 32 -22.68 19.17 0.06
CA GLN A 32 -23.85 18.68 0.78
C GLN A 32 -23.52 17.41 1.56
N THR A 33 -24.09 17.24 2.75
CA THR A 33 -23.83 16.10 3.63
C THR A 33 -24.03 14.73 2.95
N GLY A 34 -25.06 14.60 2.10
CA GLY A 34 -25.31 13.35 1.35
C GLY A 34 -24.30 13.06 0.22
N ARG A 35 -23.35 13.98 -0.03
CA ARG A 35 -22.29 13.85 -1.05
C ARG A 35 -20.91 13.73 -0.43
N VAL A 36 -20.81 13.59 0.87
CA VAL A 36 -19.59 13.20 1.58
C VAL A 36 -19.58 11.67 1.66
N VAL A 37 -18.54 11.07 1.10
CA VAL A 37 -18.33 9.62 1.14
C VAL A 37 -17.14 9.31 2.01
N GLU A 38 -17.38 8.59 3.09
CA GLU A 38 -16.38 8.17 4.06
C GLU A 38 -16.07 6.70 3.88
N GLU A 39 -14.80 6.35 3.84
CA GLU A 39 -14.37 4.97 3.75
C GLU A 39 -13.21 4.69 4.70
N VAL A 40 -13.39 3.66 5.54
CA VAL A 40 -12.35 3.19 6.47
C VAL A 40 -11.60 2.07 5.79
N ILE A 41 -10.46 2.39 5.17
CA ILE A 41 -9.67 1.44 4.39
C ILE A 41 -8.19 1.82 4.37
N SER A 42 -7.31 0.81 4.28
CA SER A 42 -5.87 1.03 4.18
C SER A 42 -5.49 1.76 2.89
N GLY A 43 -4.52 2.69 2.98
CA GLY A 43 -3.96 3.37 1.81
C GLY A 43 -3.20 2.47 0.84
N SER A 44 -2.85 1.23 1.24
CA SER A 44 -2.18 0.24 0.39
C SER A 44 -3.10 -0.42 -0.64
N ILE A 45 -4.43 -0.27 -0.47
CA ILE A 45 -5.43 -0.83 -1.38
C ILE A 45 -5.61 0.11 -2.57
N ALA A 46 -5.59 -0.44 -3.79
CA ALA A 46 -5.79 0.33 -5.02
C ALA A 46 -7.18 1.00 -5.04
N ALA A 47 -7.29 2.17 -5.70
CA ALA A 47 -8.56 2.88 -5.80
C ALA A 47 -9.67 2.02 -6.42
N SER A 48 -9.34 1.21 -7.44
CA SER A 48 -10.26 0.28 -8.10
C SER A 48 -10.82 -0.83 -7.20
N GLU A 49 -10.13 -1.15 -6.11
CA GLU A 49 -10.53 -2.21 -5.15
C GLU A 49 -11.29 -1.64 -3.94
N ARG A 50 -11.45 -0.32 -3.84
CA ARG A 50 -12.14 0.37 -2.74
C ARG A 50 -13.63 0.44 -3.02
N GLN A 51 -14.42 -0.33 -2.28
CA GLN A 51 -15.88 -0.43 -2.52
C GLN A 51 -16.62 0.89 -2.35
N GLY A 52 -16.26 1.70 -1.33
CA GLY A 52 -16.86 3.01 -1.10
C GLY A 52 -16.53 3.98 -2.22
N PHE A 53 -15.28 3.95 -2.72
CA PHE A 53 -14.86 4.76 -3.85
C PHE A 53 -15.58 4.36 -5.15
N GLN A 54 -15.72 3.05 -5.43
CA GLN A 54 -16.46 2.58 -6.62
C GLN A 54 -17.93 3.02 -6.58
N LYS A 55 -18.61 2.85 -5.45
CA LYS A 55 -19.98 3.34 -5.26
C LYS A 55 -20.11 4.85 -5.43
N LEU A 56 -19.06 5.63 -5.09
CA LEU A 56 -19.04 7.06 -5.36
C LEU A 56 -18.95 7.31 -6.86
N LEU A 57 -18.07 6.62 -7.58
CA LEU A 57 -17.92 6.75 -9.03
C LEU A 57 -19.24 6.44 -9.78
N ASP A 58 -19.96 5.39 -9.36
CA ASP A 58 -21.25 4.99 -9.95
C ASP A 58 -22.34 6.08 -9.80
N ARG A 59 -22.20 6.99 -8.83
CA ARG A 59 -23.13 8.09 -8.56
C ARG A 59 -22.78 9.37 -9.30
N MET A 60 -21.55 9.47 -9.82
CA MET A 60 -21.05 10.68 -10.47
C MET A 60 -21.43 10.73 -11.94
N GLU A 61 -21.70 11.93 -12.43
CA GLU A 61 -22.08 12.22 -13.80
C GLU A 61 -21.13 13.24 -14.41
N THR A 62 -21.14 13.33 -15.74
CA THR A 62 -20.37 14.34 -16.48
C THR A 62 -20.66 15.76 -15.96
N GLY A 63 -19.62 16.52 -15.68
CA GLY A 63 -19.68 17.85 -15.11
C GLY A 63 -19.63 17.92 -13.59
N ASP A 64 -19.71 16.78 -12.89
CA ASP A 64 -19.53 16.74 -11.43
C ASP A 64 -18.10 17.04 -11.01
N VAL A 65 -17.92 17.34 -9.73
CA VAL A 65 -16.64 17.66 -9.11
C VAL A 65 -16.37 16.70 -7.96
N LEU A 66 -15.22 16.04 -8.00
CA LEU A 66 -14.68 15.28 -6.88
C LEU A 66 -13.62 16.10 -6.16
N ILE A 67 -13.76 16.22 -4.85
CA ILE A 67 -12.77 16.86 -3.99
C ILE A 67 -12.11 15.82 -3.10
N VAL A 68 -10.80 15.91 -2.96
CA VAL A 68 -10.02 15.16 -1.98
C VAL A 68 -9.07 16.12 -1.25
N THR A 69 -8.80 15.86 0.01
CA THR A 69 -7.85 16.68 0.78
C THR A 69 -6.41 16.40 0.38
N LYS A 70 -6.07 15.13 0.06
CA LYS A 70 -4.71 14.69 -0.31
C LYS A 70 -4.75 13.69 -1.47
N LEU A 71 -3.66 13.61 -2.25
CA LEU A 71 -3.52 12.69 -3.37
C LEU A 71 -3.63 11.21 -2.99
N ASP A 72 -3.16 10.82 -1.81
CA ASP A 72 -3.23 9.45 -1.32
C ASP A 72 -4.67 8.95 -1.06
N ARG A 73 -5.66 9.82 -1.21
CA ARG A 73 -7.09 9.46 -1.24
C ARG A 73 -7.46 8.83 -2.59
N LEU A 74 -6.83 9.24 -3.67
CA LEU A 74 -7.13 8.83 -5.05
C LEU A 74 -6.41 7.53 -5.48
N GLY A 75 -5.42 7.06 -4.71
CA GLY A 75 -4.69 5.85 -5.06
C GLY A 75 -3.64 5.46 -4.04
N ARG A 76 -3.05 4.26 -4.21
CA ARG A 76 -2.00 3.72 -3.33
C ARG A 76 -0.59 4.20 -3.68
N ASN A 77 -0.39 4.69 -4.90
CA ASN A 77 0.88 5.22 -5.41
C ASN A 77 0.61 6.21 -6.56
N ALA A 78 1.64 6.87 -7.04
CA ALA A 78 1.53 7.89 -8.09
C ALA A 78 0.87 7.37 -9.38
N MET A 79 1.17 6.14 -9.79
CA MET A 79 0.57 5.52 -10.98
C MET A 79 -0.93 5.29 -10.81
N ASP A 80 -1.35 4.75 -9.68
CA ASP A 80 -2.76 4.49 -9.34
C ASP A 80 -3.56 5.82 -9.27
N VAL A 81 -2.98 6.85 -8.64
CA VAL A 81 -3.56 8.20 -8.59
C VAL A 81 -3.75 8.76 -9.99
N ARG A 82 -2.73 8.66 -10.85
CA ARG A 82 -2.79 9.12 -12.24
C ARG A 82 -3.88 8.40 -13.02
N GLN A 83 -3.95 7.07 -12.94
CA GLN A 83 -4.99 6.27 -13.62
C GLN A 83 -6.40 6.67 -13.17
N THR A 84 -6.58 6.90 -11.87
CA THR A 84 -7.85 7.36 -11.29
C THR A 84 -8.25 8.73 -11.83
N VAL A 85 -7.32 9.69 -11.87
CA VAL A 85 -7.59 11.04 -12.41
C VAL A 85 -7.87 11.00 -13.92
N GLU A 86 -7.12 10.20 -14.69
CA GLU A 86 -7.35 10.03 -16.13
C GLU A 86 -8.71 9.38 -16.40
N HIS A 87 -9.11 8.38 -15.62
CA HIS A 87 -10.43 7.76 -15.72
C HIS A 87 -11.55 8.76 -15.45
N LEU A 88 -11.46 9.53 -14.36
CA LEU A 88 -12.43 10.57 -14.01
C LEU A 88 -12.52 11.68 -15.07
N ALA A 89 -11.39 12.11 -15.60
CA ALA A 89 -11.35 13.06 -16.70
C ALA A 89 -12.04 12.51 -17.96
N GLY A 90 -11.88 11.20 -18.25
CA GLY A 90 -12.51 10.52 -19.38
C GLY A 90 -14.03 10.48 -19.30
N VAL A 91 -14.61 10.43 -18.10
CA VAL A 91 -16.07 10.47 -17.87
C VAL A 91 -16.57 11.91 -17.63
N GLY A 92 -15.69 12.92 -17.76
CA GLY A 92 -16.05 14.33 -17.66
C GLY A 92 -16.22 14.83 -16.22
N VAL A 93 -15.63 14.16 -15.23
CA VAL A 93 -15.60 14.58 -13.82
C VAL A 93 -14.32 15.35 -13.54
N ARG A 94 -14.43 16.51 -12.89
CA ARG A 94 -13.28 17.30 -12.43
C ARG A 94 -12.80 16.81 -11.07
N VAL A 95 -11.49 16.87 -10.85
CA VAL A 95 -10.88 16.38 -9.59
C VAL A 95 -10.03 17.47 -8.97
N HIS A 96 -10.40 17.91 -7.78
CA HIS A 96 -9.65 18.92 -7.03
C HIS A 96 -8.94 18.30 -5.82
N CYS A 97 -7.65 18.63 -5.65
CA CYS A 97 -6.84 18.22 -4.50
C CYS A 97 -6.43 19.43 -3.66
N LEU A 98 -6.88 19.50 -2.40
CA LEU A 98 -6.61 20.64 -1.53
C LEU A 98 -5.13 20.76 -1.16
N ALA A 99 -4.44 19.65 -0.92
CA ALA A 99 -2.99 19.66 -0.63
C ALA A 99 -2.14 20.30 -1.75
N LEU A 100 -2.70 20.42 -2.95
CA LEU A 100 -2.07 21.10 -4.09
C LEU A 100 -2.69 22.48 -4.37
N GLY A 101 -3.22 23.14 -3.34
CA GLY A 101 -3.85 24.47 -3.49
C GLY A 101 -5.21 24.42 -4.19
N GLY A 102 -5.91 23.29 -4.17
CA GLY A 102 -7.23 23.14 -4.82
C GLY A 102 -7.17 23.06 -6.35
N VAL A 103 -5.99 22.78 -6.92
CA VAL A 103 -5.82 22.63 -8.36
C VAL A 103 -6.72 21.54 -8.93
N ASP A 104 -7.37 21.81 -10.05
CA ASP A 104 -8.09 20.81 -10.83
C ASP A 104 -7.08 19.90 -11.57
N LEU A 105 -6.93 18.67 -11.09
CA LEU A 105 -5.99 17.68 -11.62
C LEU A 105 -6.35 17.20 -13.03
N THR A 106 -7.59 17.42 -13.49
CA THR A 106 -8.05 17.06 -14.83
C THR A 106 -7.75 18.15 -15.86
N SER A 107 -7.43 19.36 -15.40
CA SER A 107 -7.02 20.49 -16.26
C SER A 107 -5.63 20.25 -16.88
N PRO A 108 -5.27 20.99 -17.95
CA PRO A 108 -3.91 20.93 -18.52
C PRO A 108 -2.81 21.23 -17.49
N ALA A 109 -3.01 22.22 -16.63
CA ALA A 109 -2.08 22.58 -15.56
C ALA A 109 -1.98 21.47 -14.51
N GLY A 110 -3.13 20.89 -14.10
CA GLY A 110 -3.18 19.76 -13.17
C GLY A 110 -2.49 18.52 -13.74
N LYS A 111 -2.69 18.20 -15.01
CA LYS A 111 -2.00 17.10 -15.69
C LYS A 111 -0.47 17.29 -15.67
N MET A 112 0.00 18.50 -15.95
CA MET A 112 1.42 18.82 -15.86
C MET A 112 1.94 18.66 -14.43
N THR A 113 1.21 19.14 -13.43
CA THR A 113 1.57 18.96 -12.02
C THR A 113 1.66 17.48 -11.66
N MET A 114 0.71 16.66 -12.11
CA MET A 114 0.71 15.21 -11.87
C MET A 114 1.90 14.51 -12.54
N GLN A 115 2.30 14.94 -13.75
CA GLN A 115 3.48 14.40 -14.44
C GLN A 115 4.77 14.69 -13.66
N VAL A 116 4.94 15.92 -13.17
CA VAL A 116 6.10 16.30 -12.36
C VAL A 116 6.15 15.50 -11.07
N LEU A 117 5.03 15.39 -10.34
CA LEU A 117 4.95 14.61 -9.11
C LEU A 117 5.24 13.13 -9.34
N SER A 118 4.77 12.56 -10.45
CA SER A 118 5.06 11.17 -10.80
C SER A 118 6.54 10.96 -11.09
N ALA A 119 7.18 11.85 -11.84
CA ALA A 119 8.61 11.77 -12.11
C ALA A 119 9.47 11.90 -10.84
N VAL A 120 9.08 12.78 -9.91
CA VAL A 120 9.75 12.91 -8.60
C VAL A 120 9.60 11.63 -7.78
N ALA A 121 8.40 11.05 -7.73
CA ALA A 121 8.15 9.82 -6.99
C ALA A 121 8.92 8.61 -7.56
N GLU A 122 9.05 8.52 -8.89
CA GLU A 122 9.89 7.52 -9.55
C GLU A 122 11.36 7.71 -9.20
N PHE A 123 11.86 8.92 -9.28
CA PHE A 123 13.25 9.25 -8.91
C PHE A 123 13.56 8.91 -7.45
N GLU A 124 12.67 9.28 -6.51
CA GLU A 124 12.83 8.92 -5.09
C GLU A 124 12.88 7.40 -4.89
N ARG A 125 12.02 6.66 -5.61
CA ARG A 125 12.01 5.19 -5.56
C ARG A 125 13.32 4.61 -6.07
N ASP A 126 13.84 5.11 -7.18
CA ASP A 126 15.09 4.63 -7.77
C ASP A 126 16.28 4.87 -6.83
N LEU A 127 16.33 6.04 -6.19
CA LEU A 127 17.32 6.34 -5.14
C LEU A 127 17.23 5.38 -3.95
N LEU A 128 16.02 5.03 -3.52
CA LEU A 128 15.82 4.06 -2.42
C LEU A 128 16.27 2.65 -2.83
N VAL A 129 15.99 2.23 -4.05
CA VAL A 129 16.45 0.94 -4.60
C VAL A 129 17.98 0.92 -4.66
N GLU A 130 18.60 1.96 -5.18
CA GLU A 130 20.06 2.08 -5.26
C GLU A 130 20.70 2.01 -3.86
N ARG A 131 20.23 2.79 -2.91
CA ARG A 131 20.72 2.75 -1.51
C ARG A 131 20.57 1.36 -0.89
N THR A 132 19.46 0.69 -1.16
CA THR A 132 19.20 -0.67 -0.66
C THR A 132 20.20 -1.65 -1.25
N GLN A 133 20.44 -1.59 -2.57
CA GLN A 133 21.43 -2.43 -3.25
C GLN A 133 22.83 -2.21 -2.72
N GLN A 134 23.24 -0.95 -2.56
CA GLN A 134 24.55 -0.61 -1.98
C GLN A 134 24.69 -1.14 -0.54
N GLY A 135 23.63 -1.03 0.26
CA GLY A 135 23.57 -1.60 1.62
C GLY A 135 23.71 -3.12 1.63
N LEU A 136 23.05 -3.81 0.69
CA LEU A 136 23.17 -5.27 0.56
C LEU A 136 24.58 -5.70 0.11
N ILE A 137 25.19 -4.97 -0.82
CA ILE A 137 26.56 -5.24 -1.27
C ILE A 137 27.53 -5.09 -0.10
N ARG A 138 27.40 -4.01 0.68
CA ARG A 138 28.23 -3.78 1.88
C ARG A 138 28.05 -4.88 2.91
N ALA A 139 26.81 -5.22 3.24
CA ALA A 139 26.51 -6.28 4.20
C ALA A 139 27.07 -7.64 3.76
N LYS A 140 27.03 -7.94 2.44
CA LYS A 140 27.63 -9.15 1.87
C LYS A 140 29.17 -9.12 1.98
N ALA A 141 29.79 -7.97 1.73
CA ALA A 141 31.25 -7.81 1.88
C ALA A 141 31.71 -7.95 3.34
N GLU A 142 30.88 -7.54 4.30
CA GLU A 142 31.09 -7.73 5.75
C GLU A 142 30.78 -9.17 6.21
N GLY A 143 30.47 -10.10 5.31
CA GLY A 143 30.18 -11.51 5.63
C GLY A 143 28.80 -11.77 6.24
N LYS A 144 27.93 -10.76 6.29
CA LYS A 144 26.56 -10.93 6.79
C LYS A 144 25.74 -11.83 5.86
N LYS A 145 25.13 -12.88 6.41
CA LYS A 145 24.19 -13.72 5.66
C LYS A 145 22.91 -12.94 5.43
N LEU A 146 22.62 -12.66 4.15
CA LEU A 146 21.40 -11.98 3.74
C LEU A 146 20.26 -12.99 3.56
N GLY A 147 19.02 -12.54 3.76
CA GLY A 147 17.82 -13.33 3.59
C GLY A 147 17.18 -13.74 4.91
N ARG A 148 16.22 -14.68 4.81
CA ARG A 148 15.51 -15.18 5.99
C ARG A 148 16.49 -15.90 6.92
N PRO A 149 16.49 -15.59 8.24
CA PRO A 149 17.30 -16.30 9.21
C PRO A 149 17.09 -17.80 9.12
N ILE A 150 18.15 -18.57 9.31
CA ILE A 150 18.06 -20.04 9.35
C ILE A 150 17.24 -20.42 10.58
N ALA A 151 16.26 -21.28 10.40
CA ALA A 151 15.41 -21.79 11.48
C ALA A 151 16.19 -22.84 12.30
N THR A 152 17.22 -22.42 13.02
CA THR A 152 18.13 -23.30 13.80
C THR A 152 17.36 -24.16 14.78
N GLN A 153 16.37 -23.60 15.48
CA GLN A 153 15.54 -24.35 16.43
C GLN A 153 14.74 -25.46 15.74
N THR A 154 14.17 -25.20 14.56
CA THR A 154 13.48 -26.24 13.78
C THR A 154 14.45 -27.32 13.32
N THR A 155 15.65 -26.93 12.85
CA THR A 155 16.71 -27.86 12.48
C THR A 155 17.08 -28.77 13.66
N ASN A 156 17.37 -28.18 14.81
CA ASN A 156 17.77 -28.90 16.02
C ASN A 156 16.66 -29.88 16.49
N ASN A 157 15.40 -29.45 16.48
CA ASN A 157 14.28 -30.31 16.84
C ASN A 157 14.12 -31.49 15.87
N VAL A 158 14.20 -31.24 14.54
CA VAL A 158 14.15 -32.32 13.54
C VAL A 158 15.31 -33.29 13.71
N GLN A 159 16.54 -32.80 13.92
CA GLN A 159 17.71 -33.65 14.11
C GLN A 159 17.64 -34.47 15.42
N ARG A 160 17.10 -33.88 16.49
CA ARG A 160 16.88 -34.57 17.77
C ARG A 160 15.94 -35.75 17.59
N LEU A 161 14.78 -35.53 16.98
CA LEU A 161 13.77 -36.58 16.78
C LEU A 161 14.25 -37.62 15.75
N LYS A 162 15.01 -37.25 14.74
CA LYS A 162 15.70 -38.18 13.82
C LYS A 162 16.67 -39.10 14.57
N LYS A 163 17.50 -38.58 15.51
CA LYS A 163 18.40 -39.36 16.35
C LYS A 163 17.66 -40.33 17.26
N GLN A 164 16.41 -40.03 17.61
CA GLN A 164 15.53 -40.92 18.37
C GLN A 164 14.89 -42.03 17.52
N GLY A 165 15.21 -42.10 16.21
CA GLY A 165 14.72 -43.15 15.33
C GLY A 165 13.37 -42.86 14.66
N LEU A 166 12.79 -41.65 14.83
CA LEU A 166 11.52 -41.31 14.21
C LEU A 166 11.70 -41.10 12.71
N ILE A 167 10.72 -41.54 11.93
CA ILE A 167 10.66 -41.27 10.48
C ILE A 167 10.08 -39.86 10.18
N GLN A 168 10.31 -39.38 9.01
CA GLN A 168 9.95 -37.98 8.61
C GLN A 168 8.48 -37.63 8.88
N THR A 169 7.55 -38.56 8.63
CA THR A 169 6.11 -38.37 8.88
C THR A 169 5.78 -38.24 10.36
N GLN A 170 6.43 -39.04 11.22
CA GLN A 170 6.27 -38.97 12.66
C GLN A 170 6.83 -37.64 13.21
N VAL A 171 8.01 -37.23 12.72
CA VAL A 171 8.61 -35.94 13.10
C VAL A 171 7.73 -34.75 12.67
N ALA A 172 7.08 -34.83 11.51
CA ALA A 172 6.15 -33.80 11.03
C ALA A 172 4.95 -33.65 11.97
N ASN A 173 4.37 -34.77 12.37
CA ASN A 173 3.23 -34.80 13.30
C ASN A 173 3.63 -34.32 14.71
N GLU A 174 4.76 -34.77 15.21
CA GLU A 174 5.24 -34.44 16.58
C GLU A 174 5.55 -32.94 16.72
N LEU A 175 6.14 -32.33 15.66
CA LEU A 175 6.49 -30.93 15.67
C LEU A 175 5.36 -30.01 15.14
N GLY A 176 4.25 -30.55 14.65
CA GLY A 176 3.16 -29.77 14.06
C GLY A 176 3.57 -28.97 12.80
N ILE A 177 4.55 -29.47 12.03
CA ILE A 177 5.09 -28.80 10.84
C ILE A 177 4.89 -29.64 9.57
N GLY A 178 4.84 -28.96 8.41
CA GLY A 178 4.68 -29.67 7.14
C GLY A 178 5.87 -30.60 6.83
N ILE A 179 5.58 -31.75 6.23
CA ILE A 179 6.62 -32.76 5.84
C ILE A 179 7.69 -32.18 4.91
N ALA A 180 7.33 -31.18 4.08
CA ALA A 180 8.29 -30.47 3.22
C ALA A 180 9.34 -29.71 4.05
N THR A 181 8.91 -29.15 5.21
CA THR A 181 9.82 -28.50 6.16
C THR A 181 10.74 -29.53 6.81
N VAL A 182 10.19 -30.68 7.26
CA VAL A 182 11.00 -31.76 7.84
C VAL A 182 12.05 -32.23 6.82
N LYS A 183 11.66 -32.50 5.56
CA LYS A 183 12.59 -32.91 4.50
C LYS A 183 13.73 -31.92 4.27
N ARG A 184 13.44 -30.62 4.31
CA ARG A 184 14.45 -29.55 4.17
C ARG A 184 15.49 -29.58 5.27
N HIS A 185 15.08 -29.87 6.51
CA HIS A 185 15.94 -29.89 7.69
C HIS A 185 16.50 -31.30 8.02
N TRP A 186 16.09 -32.35 7.25
CA TRP A 186 16.44 -33.73 7.53
C TRP A 186 17.92 -34.06 7.35
N ASN A 187 18.56 -33.45 6.35
CA ASN A 187 19.98 -33.67 6.03
C ASN A 187 20.85 -32.43 6.37
N THR A 188 20.25 -31.40 6.96
CA THR A 188 21.00 -30.24 7.41
C THR A 188 21.74 -30.61 8.69
N THR A 189 23.07 -30.64 8.67
CA THR A 189 23.86 -30.76 9.90
C THR A 189 23.56 -29.56 10.78
N GLY A 190 23.04 -29.81 11.98
CA GLY A 190 22.84 -28.76 12.98
C GLY A 190 24.18 -28.06 13.20
N THR A 191 24.18 -26.73 13.15
CA THR A 191 25.36 -25.95 13.56
C THR A 191 25.63 -26.32 15.02
N PRO A 192 26.85 -26.72 15.41
CA PRO A 192 27.15 -26.95 16.81
C PRO A 192 26.85 -25.66 17.55
N GLU A 193 26.14 -25.76 18.69
CA GLU A 193 26.00 -24.67 19.64
C GLU A 193 27.41 -24.22 19.99
N GLY A 194 27.75 -23.01 19.51
CA GLY A 194 29.10 -22.52 19.51
C GLY A 194 29.51 -21.99 20.86
N VAL A 195 30.69 -21.98 21.11
CA VAL A 195 31.51 -21.30 22.09
C VAL A 195 31.27 -19.78 22.08
#